data_047765229714c588d0ed7306caf939b7
#
_entry.id   047765229714c588d0ed7306caf939b7
#
_cell.length_a   1.000
_cell.length_b   1.000
_cell.length_c   1.000
_cell.angle_alpha   90.00
_cell.angle_beta   90.00
_cell.angle_gamma   90.00
#
_symmetry.space_group_name_H-M   'P 1'
#
loop_
_entity.id
_entity.type
_entity.pdbx_description
1 polymer ?
#
loop_
_entity_poly.entity_id
_entity_poly.type
_entity_poly.pdbx_seq_one_letter_code
_entity_poly.pdbx_strand_id
1 'polypeptide(L)'
;ALAPGMGLNSFFAVVVANIVSITGLSYVDSFQAALCIILIEGILFFILSIFNIRDKIVDAIPYGVRMGISPAIGLMLLNIGFGSNAGVYSKDGGPFYVMKDFFGALTPGLAKTNMTDGYSSMVLTVVTMFIGLFVIIILAHKGVNGAVLFGMLAACVVYWAGEAIFFGTNPFASLATASFVPQFKDMADTTLFKFDFKDFISIGWFTAVSLIITFCIIDMFDTIGTLVGTASRAGMVDKEGNMP
;
A
#
# COMPACT_ATOMS: atom_id res chain seq x y z
N ALA A 1 2.93 -9.54 17.46
CA ALA A 1 1.85 -8.81 16.80
C ALA A 1 2.18 -8.69 15.31
N LEU A 2 1.27 -9.08 14.45
CA LEU A 2 1.38 -8.94 13.01
C LEU A 2 0.69 -7.64 12.60
N ALA A 3 1.31 -6.85 11.73
CA ALA A 3 0.69 -5.68 11.14
C ALA A 3 -0.32 -6.11 10.06
N PRO A 4 -1.40 -5.35 9.83
CA PRO A 4 -2.33 -5.63 8.73
C PRO A 4 -1.61 -5.55 7.38
N GLY A 5 -2.03 -6.41 6.44
CA GLY A 5 -1.46 -6.46 5.10
C GLY A 5 -1.74 -5.18 4.31
N MET A 6 -0.73 -4.59 3.69
CA MET A 6 -0.90 -3.39 2.87
C MET A 6 -1.51 -3.69 1.50
N GLY A 7 -1.40 -4.92 1.02
CA GLY A 7 -1.89 -5.35 -0.28
C GLY A 7 -3.41 -5.19 -0.41
N LEU A 8 -4.15 -5.64 0.59
CA LEU A 8 -5.61 -5.52 0.64
C LEU A 8 -6.08 -4.06 0.64
N ASN A 9 -5.42 -3.18 1.39
CA ASN A 9 -5.80 -1.77 1.45
C ASN A 9 -5.61 -1.08 0.10
N SER A 10 -4.50 -1.35 -0.58
CA SER A 10 -4.24 -0.80 -1.92
C SER A 10 -5.24 -1.33 -2.94
N PHE A 11 -5.53 -2.63 -2.90
CA PHE A 11 -6.52 -3.24 -3.78
C PHE A 11 -7.93 -2.70 -3.53
N PHE A 12 -8.32 -2.51 -2.26
CA PHE A 12 -9.60 -1.90 -1.89
C PHE A 12 -9.76 -0.50 -2.51
N ALA A 13 -8.74 0.35 -2.42
CA ALA A 13 -8.78 1.67 -3.04
C ALA A 13 -8.99 1.62 -4.56
N VAL A 14 -8.33 0.68 -5.24
CA VAL A 14 -8.52 0.44 -6.68
C VAL A 14 -9.94 -0.05 -6.98
N VAL A 15 -10.49 -0.94 -6.16
CA VAL A 15 -11.86 -1.46 -6.31
C VAL A 15 -12.87 -0.34 -6.15
N VAL A 16 -12.73 0.54 -5.15
CA VAL A 16 -13.60 1.72 -4.98
C VAL A 16 -13.55 2.61 -6.23
N ALA A 17 -12.35 2.91 -6.75
CA ALA A 17 -12.22 3.71 -7.96
C ALA A 17 -12.87 3.04 -9.18
N ASN A 18 -12.76 1.72 -9.31
CA ASN A 18 -13.43 0.97 -10.38
C ASN A 18 -14.95 0.98 -10.24
N ILE A 19 -15.49 0.85 -9.02
CA ILE A 19 -16.93 0.95 -8.77
C ILE A 19 -17.45 2.33 -9.20
N VAL A 20 -16.76 3.42 -8.82
CA VAL A 20 -17.09 4.77 -9.29
C VAL A 20 -17.14 4.83 -10.82
N SER A 21 -16.14 4.25 -11.49
CA SER A 21 -16.05 4.25 -12.95
C SER A 21 -17.18 3.45 -13.63
N ILE A 22 -17.59 2.33 -13.03
CA ILE A 22 -18.61 1.44 -13.63
C ILE A 22 -20.02 1.94 -13.36
N THR A 23 -20.28 2.40 -12.12
CA THR A 23 -21.64 2.72 -11.66
C THR A 23 -21.98 4.21 -11.80
N GLY A 24 -20.96 5.08 -11.84
CA GLY A 24 -21.15 6.55 -11.80
C GLY A 24 -21.62 7.07 -10.43
N LEU A 25 -21.58 6.24 -9.39
CA LEU A 25 -21.92 6.63 -8.02
C LEU A 25 -20.89 7.61 -7.44
N SER A 26 -21.27 8.33 -6.39
CA SER A 26 -20.33 9.15 -5.65
C SER A 26 -19.22 8.30 -5.02
N TYR A 27 -18.09 8.90 -4.70
CA TYR A 27 -16.98 8.17 -4.07
C TYR A 27 -17.39 7.57 -2.71
N VAL A 28 -18.24 8.25 -1.94
CA VAL A 28 -18.72 7.78 -0.63
C VAL A 28 -19.64 6.58 -0.78
N ASP A 29 -20.60 6.62 -1.72
CA ASP A 29 -21.53 5.52 -1.96
C ASP A 29 -20.78 4.29 -2.51
N SER A 30 -19.83 4.51 -3.43
CA SER A 30 -18.96 3.45 -3.94
C SER A 30 -18.08 2.82 -2.84
N PHE A 31 -17.60 3.63 -1.90
CA PHE A 31 -16.86 3.16 -0.75
C PHE A 31 -17.74 2.29 0.17
N GLN A 32 -18.98 2.72 0.44
CA GLN A 32 -19.94 1.96 1.26
C GLN A 32 -20.39 0.67 0.58
N ALA A 33 -20.54 0.68 -0.73
CA ALA A 33 -20.79 -0.54 -1.52
C ALA A 33 -19.58 -1.51 -1.48
N ALA A 34 -18.36 -0.98 -1.56
CA ALA A 34 -17.15 -1.78 -1.41
C ALA A 34 -16.99 -2.37 0.01
N LEU A 35 -17.44 -1.67 1.05
CA LEU A 35 -17.49 -2.23 2.41
C LEU A 35 -18.40 -3.47 2.51
N CYS A 36 -19.49 -3.53 1.73
CA CYS A 36 -20.33 -4.74 1.66
C CYS A 36 -19.55 -5.93 1.08
N ILE A 37 -18.68 -5.70 0.07
CA ILE A 37 -17.82 -6.74 -0.50
C ILE A 37 -16.89 -7.29 0.58
N ILE A 38 -16.22 -6.42 1.32
CA ILE A 38 -15.31 -6.81 2.41
C ILE A 38 -16.06 -7.54 3.54
N LEU A 39 -17.28 -7.11 3.89
CA LEU A 39 -18.07 -7.79 4.90
C LEU A 39 -18.40 -9.22 4.49
N ILE A 40 -18.86 -9.41 3.24
CA ILE A 40 -19.21 -10.74 2.71
C ILE A 40 -17.96 -11.61 2.59
N GLU A 41 -16.86 -11.02 2.11
CA GLU A 41 -15.56 -11.70 2.04
C GLU A 41 -15.08 -12.15 3.43
N GLY A 42 -15.12 -11.27 4.43
CA GLY A 42 -14.70 -11.60 5.80
C GLY A 42 -15.55 -12.73 6.40
N ILE A 43 -16.87 -12.75 6.16
CA ILE A 43 -17.76 -13.84 6.59
C ILE A 43 -17.36 -15.15 5.87
N LEU A 44 -17.15 -15.10 4.56
CA LEU A 44 -16.72 -16.25 3.76
C LEU A 44 -15.38 -16.78 4.28
N PHE A 45 -14.41 -15.89 4.50
CA PHE A 45 -13.10 -16.25 5.02
C PHE A 45 -13.16 -16.89 6.43
N PHE A 46 -14.02 -16.36 7.29
CA PHE A 46 -14.27 -16.93 8.61
C PHE A 46 -14.86 -18.35 8.53
N ILE A 47 -15.84 -18.57 7.64
CA ILE A 47 -16.43 -19.90 7.39
C ILE A 47 -15.36 -20.86 6.87
N LEU A 48 -14.56 -20.47 5.87
CA LEU A 48 -13.47 -21.28 5.34
C LEU A 48 -12.44 -21.67 6.41
N SER A 49 -12.19 -20.75 7.34
CA SER A 49 -11.26 -20.96 8.46
C SER A 49 -11.80 -21.97 9.48
N ILE A 50 -13.10 -21.90 9.84
CA ILE A 50 -13.73 -22.85 10.76
C ILE A 50 -13.69 -24.29 10.22
N PHE A 51 -13.92 -24.46 8.92
CA PHE A 51 -13.91 -25.79 8.30
C PHE A 51 -12.49 -26.27 7.91
N ASN A 52 -11.43 -25.56 8.28
CA ASN A 52 -10.04 -25.84 7.90
C ASN A 52 -9.85 -26.03 6.39
N ILE A 53 -10.73 -25.44 5.57
CA ILE A 53 -10.63 -25.49 4.11
C ILE A 53 -9.43 -24.69 3.65
N ARG A 54 -9.13 -23.59 4.35
CA ARG A 54 -7.96 -22.76 4.11
C ARG A 54 -6.66 -23.57 4.13
N ASP A 55 -6.45 -24.40 5.15
CA ASP A 55 -5.23 -25.20 5.27
C ASP A 55 -5.10 -26.20 4.13
N LYS A 56 -6.22 -26.81 3.73
CA LYS A 56 -6.26 -27.72 2.58
C LYS A 56 -5.94 -27.01 1.25
N ILE A 57 -6.40 -25.76 1.08
CA ILE A 57 -6.07 -24.96 -0.11
C ILE A 57 -4.57 -24.62 -0.10
N VAL A 58 -4.04 -24.23 1.05
CA VAL A 58 -2.61 -23.94 1.22
C VAL A 58 -1.76 -25.17 0.90
N ASP A 59 -2.17 -26.34 1.38
CA ASP A 59 -1.44 -27.59 1.15
C ASP A 59 -1.54 -28.05 -0.30
N ALA A 60 -2.60 -27.70 -1.02
CA ALA A 60 -2.74 -27.96 -2.44
C ALA A 60 -1.82 -27.10 -3.32
N ILE A 61 -1.29 -25.99 -2.78
CA ILE A 61 -0.37 -25.11 -3.51
C ILE A 61 1.01 -25.79 -3.60
N PRO A 62 1.59 -25.97 -4.79
CA PRO A 62 2.93 -26.51 -4.94
C PRO A 62 3.97 -25.72 -4.12
N TYR A 63 4.91 -26.44 -3.50
CA TYR A 63 5.94 -25.85 -2.63
C TYR A 63 6.67 -24.66 -3.27
N GLY A 64 7.05 -24.78 -4.56
CA GLY A 64 7.73 -23.71 -5.29
C GLY A 64 6.91 -22.42 -5.40
N VAL A 65 5.58 -22.53 -5.55
CA VAL A 65 4.68 -21.37 -5.58
C VAL A 65 4.60 -20.75 -4.20
N ARG A 66 4.43 -21.56 -3.15
CA ARG A 66 4.38 -21.13 -1.76
C ARG A 66 5.62 -20.33 -1.35
N MET A 67 6.81 -20.79 -1.73
CA MET A 67 8.07 -20.09 -1.51
C MET A 67 8.20 -18.79 -2.32
N GLY A 68 7.53 -18.69 -3.46
CA GLY A 68 7.50 -17.51 -4.33
C GLY A 68 6.60 -16.38 -3.82
N ILE A 69 5.63 -16.67 -2.94
CA ILE A 69 4.64 -15.67 -2.46
C ILE A 69 5.31 -14.51 -1.72
N SER A 70 6.19 -14.80 -0.76
CA SER A 70 6.89 -13.76 0.02
C SER A 70 7.75 -12.83 -0.83
N PRO A 71 8.60 -13.33 -1.76
CA PRO A 71 9.31 -12.47 -2.72
C PRO A 71 8.38 -11.68 -3.63
N ALA A 72 7.26 -12.27 -4.08
CA ALA A 72 6.29 -11.59 -4.93
C ALA A 72 5.63 -10.41 -4.20
N ILE A 73 5.25 -10.58 -2.93
CA ILE A 73 4.74 -9.48 -2.09
C ILE A 73 5.80 -8.39 -1.93
N GLY A 74 7.06 -8.77 -1.69
CA GLY A 74 8.16 -7.82 -1.60
C GLY A 74 8.35 -7.00 -2.88
N LEU A 75 8.29 -7.65 -4.05
CA LEU A 75 8.36 -6.98 -5.35
C LEU A 75 7.14 -6.08 -5.60
N MET A 76 5.95 -6.50 -5.19
CA MET A 76 4.74 -5.68 -5.28
C MET A 76 4.88 -4.40 -4.44
N LEU A 77 5.34 -4.52 -3.20
CA LEU A 77 5.58 -3.36 -2.31
C LEU A 77 6.66 -2.44 -2.88
N LEU A 78 7.73 -3.00 -3.44
CA LEU A 78 8.76 -2.26 -4.13
C LEU A 78 8.18 -1.49 -5.32
N ASN A 79 7.35 -2.13 -6.14
CA ASN A 79 6.70 -1.49 -7.28
C ASN A 79 5.75 -0.36 -6.85
N ILE A 80 4.99 -0.53 -5.77
CA ILE A 80 4.13 0.53 -5.20
C ILE A 80 5.00 1.68 -4.67
N GLY A 81 6.05 1.37 -3.91
CA GLY A 81 6.95 2.37 -3.35
C GLY A 81 7.63 3.21 -4.41
N PHE A 82 8.22 2.58 -5.43
CA PHE A 82 8.92 3.27 -6.51
C PHE A 82 7.95 3.91 -7.53
N GLY A 83 6.80 3.29 -7.78
CA GLY A 83 5.85 3.75 -8.77
C GLY A 83 4.96 4.86 -8.27
N SER A 84 3.90 4.49 -7.55
CA SER A 84 2.84 5.44 -7.18
C SER A 84 3.22 6.39 -6.05
N ASN A 85 4.07 5.96 -5.12
CA ASN A 85 4.41 6.78 -3.95
C ASN A 85 5.61 7.70 -4.21
N ALA A 86 6.69 7.20 -4.82
CA ALA A 86 7.88 7.99 -5.07
C ALA A 86 7.91 8.65 -6.46
N GLY A 87 7.09 8.18 -7.40
CA GLY A 87 7.02 8.75 -8.74
C GLY A 87 8.23 8.46 -9.62
N VAL A 88 8.98 7.39 -9.33
CA VAL A 88 10.10 6.95 -10.20
C VAL A 88 9.57 6.52 -11.56
N TYR A 89 8.37 5.91 -11.59
CA TYR A 89 7.64 5.59 -12.81
C TYR A 89 6.63 6.68 -13.13
N SER A 90 6.50 7.01 -14.42
CA SER A 90 5.48 7.96 -14.87
C SER A 90 4.06 7.44 -14.62
N LYS A 91 3.13 8.35 -14.34
CA LYS A 91 1.69 8.08 -14.41
C LYS A 91 1.26 7.58 -15.79
N ASP A 92 1.98 7.98 -16.85
CA ASP A 92 1.71 7.63 -18.24
C ASP A 92 2.48 6.36 -18.68
N GLY A 93 2.92 5.53 -17.74
CA GLY A 93 3.48 4.22 -18.00
C GLY A 93 4.93 4.19 -18.47
N GLY A 94 5.64 5.31 -18.48
CA GLY A 94 7.06 5.35 -18.84
C GLY A 94 7.97 4.95 -17.68
N PRO A 95 8.88 3.96 -17.86
CA PRO A 95 9.85 3.64 -16.84
C PRO A 95 10.82 4.82 -16.64
N PHE A 96 11.22 5.05 -15.39
CA PHE A 96 12.21 6.06 -15.02
C PHE A 96 11.83 7.51 -15.37
N TYR A 97 10.58 7.87 -15.15
CA TYR A 97 10.08 9.23 -15.43
C TYR A 97 10.95 10.33 -14.79
N VAL A 98 11.28 10.19 -13.51
CA VAL A 98 12.14 11.15 -12.81
C VAL A 98 13.57 11.16 -13.34
N MET A 99 14.07 10.02 -13.83
CA MET A 99 15.42 9.92 -14.38
C MET A 99 15.51 10.53 -15.79
N LYS A 100 14.40 10.69 -16.50
CA LYS A 100 14.38 11.20 -17.87
C LYS A 100 14.93 12.62 -17.98
N ASP A 101 14.76 13.41 -16.93
CA ASP A 101 15.28 14.79 -16.90
C ASP A 101 15.75 15.22 -15.49
N PHE A 102 16.37 14.28 -14.78
CA PHE A 102 16.86 14.50 -13.41
C PHE A 102 17.77 15.71 -13.30
N PHE A 103 18.70 15.88 -14.25
CA PHE A 103 19.62 17.03 -14.28
C PHE A 103 18.93 18.32 -14.70
N GLY A 104 17.92 18.26 -15.56
CA GLY A 104 17.09 19.41 -15.91
C GLY A 104 16.26 19.90 -14.73
N ALA A 105 15.75 18.99 -13.90
CA ALA A 105 14.99 19.33 -12.71
C ALA A 105 15.82 20.03 -11.63
N LEU A 106 17.11 19.73 -11.57
CA LEU A 106 18.05 20.39 -10.65
C LEU A 106 18.50 21.78 -11.12
N THR A 107 18.18 22.16 -12.37
CA THR A 107 18.57 23.44 -12.95
C THR A 107 17.41 24.43 -12.87
N PRO A 108 17.47 25.50 -12.07
CA PRO A 108 16.34 26.41 -11.81
C PRO A 108 15.69 27.05 -13.04
N GLY A 109 16.42 27.15 -14.15
CA GLY A 109 15.93 27.74 -15.40
C GLY A 109 15.18 26.80 -16.32
N LEU A 110 15.56 25.53 -16.39
CA LEU A 110 14.93 24.51 -17.25
C LEU A 110 13.71 23.87 -16.60
N ALA A 111 13.68 23.80 -15.27
CA ALA A 111 12.56 23.25 -14.51
C ALA A 111 11.25 24.04 -14.73
N LYS A 112 11.35 25.35 -14.97
CA LYS A 112 10.17 26.21 -15.22
C LYS A 112 9.58 26.06 -16.63
N THR A 113 10.32 25.55 -17.60
CA THR A 113 9.91 25.61 -19.01
C THR A 113 9.29 24.31 -19.52
N ASN A 114 9.62 23.17 -18.94
CA ASN A 114 9.25 21.84 -19.46
C ASN A 114 8.52 20.92 -18.49
N MET A 115 8.17 21.40 -17.29
CA MET A 115 7.65 20.53 -16.24
C MET A 115 6.27 20.97 -15.78
N THR A 116 5.35 20.02 -15.79
CA THR A 116 4.07 20.14 -15.10
C THR A 116 4.30 20.47 -13.62
N ASP A 117 3.45 21.31 -13.07
CA ASP A 117 3.44 21.63 -11.64
C ASP A 117 3.54 20.35 -10.81
N GLY A 118 4.56 20.25 -9.98
CA GLY A 118 4.80 19.09 -9.11
C GLY A 118 6.01 18.21 -9.46
N TYR A 119 6.68 18.38 -10.60
CA TYR A 119 7.86 17.57 -10.93
C TYR A 119 9.02 17.80 -9.96
N SER A 120 9.29 19.03 -9.59
CA SER A 120 10.37 19.35 -8.64
C SER A 120 10.11 18.73 -7.26
N SER A 121 8.86 18.73 -6.79
CA SER A 121 8.45 18.04 -5.56
C SER A 121 8.61 16.53 -5.69
N MET A 122 8.30 15.96 -6.85
CA MET A 122 8.50 14.54 -7.13
C MET A 122 9.99 14.16 -7.10
N VAL A 123 10.87 14.99 -7.67
CA VAL A 123 12.33 14.79 -7.60
C VAL A 123 12.81 14.82 -6.15
N LEU A 124 12.34 15.78 -5.36
CA LEU A 124 12.66 15.85 -3.94
C LEU A 124 12.21 14.58 -3.21
N THR A 125 11.00 14.09 -3.48
CA THR A 125 10.46 12.84 -2.91
C THR A 125 11.34 11.64 -3.25
N VAL A 126 11.75 11.50 -4.52
CA VAL A 126 12.62 10.39 -4.96
C VAL A 126 13.99 10.45 -4.31
N VAL A 127 14.61 11.61 -4.29
CA VAL A 127 15.92 11.79 -3.63
C VAL A 127 15.84 11.45 -2.15
N THR A 128 14.82 11.96 -1.48
CA THR A 128 14.57 11.69 -0.05
C THR A 128 14.33 10.21 0.22
N MET A 129 13.58 9.53 -0.65
CA MET A 129 13.34 8.09 -0.56
C MET A 129 14.65 7.31 -0.63
N PHE A 130 15.54 7.64 -1.59
CA PHE A 130 16.83 6.97 -1.68
C PHE A 130 17.72 7.23 -0.47
N ILE A 131 17.75 8.48 0.03
CA ILE A 131 18.49 8.80 1.26
C ILE A 131 17.97 7.96 2.43
N GLY A 132 16.65 7.91 2.64
CA GLY A 132 16.03 7.08 3.66
C GLY A 132 16.37 5.59 3.53
N LEU A 133 16.31 5.08 2.30
CA LEU A 133 16.68 3.70 1.99
C LEU A 133 18.14 3.39 2.35
N PHE A 134 19.09 4.26 1.95
CA PHE A 134 20.49 4.09 2.29
C PHE A 134 20.72 4.15 3.81
N VAL A 135 20.04 5.04 4.53
CA VAL A 135 20.13 5.11 5.99
C VAL A 135 19.61 3.81 6.61
N ILE A 136 18.50 3.26 6.14
CA ILE A 136 17.98 1.97 6.60
C ILE A 136 19.00 0.86 6.39
N ILE A 137 19.58 0.76 5.19
CA ILE A 137 20.57 -0.26 4.84
C ILE A 137 21.80 -0.17 5.75
N ILE A 138 22.34 1.04 5.95
CA ILE A 138 23.51 1.27 6.78
C ILE A 138 23.22 0.90 8.26
N LEU A 139 22.08 1.33 8.79
CA LEU A 139 21.69 1.04 10.18
C LEU A 139 21.39 -0.45 10.38
N ALA A 140 20.73 -1.09 9.41
CA ALA A 140 20.47 -2.52 9.44
C ALA A 140 21.78 -3.33 9.40
N HIS A 141 22.75 -2.91 8.56
CA HIS A 141 24.07 -3.54 8.52
C HIS A 141 24.84 -3.42 9.83
N LYS A 142 24.67 -2.29 10.54
CA LYS A 142 25.24 -2.07 11.87
C LYS A 142 24.51 -2.81 13.00
N GLY A 143 23.43 -3.55 12.69
CA GLY A 143 22.64 -4.28 13.69
C GLY A 143 21.80 -3.40 14.60
N VAL A 144 21.50 -2.18 14.21
CA VAL A 144 20.68 -1.26 15.03
C VAL A 144 19.22 -1.72 15.01
N ASN A 145 18.67 -2.02 16.20
CA ASN A 145 17.26 -2.31 16.35
C ASN A 145 16.43 -1.07 16.02
N GLY A 146 15.41 -1.23 15.13
CA GLY A 146 14.60 -0.10 14.70
C GLY A 146 15.19 0.70 13.52
N ALA A 147 16.14 0.13 12.75
CA ALA A 147 16.76 0.78 11.59
C ALA A 147 15.74 1.38 10.63
N VAL A 148 14.60 0.71 10.41
CA VAL A 148 13.51 1.17 9.54
C VAL A 148 12.90 2.47 10.08
N LEU A 149 12.61 2.53 11.38
CA LEU A 149 12.05 3.73 12.01
C LEU A 149 13.00 4.93 11.89
N PHE A 150 14.29 4.72 12.20
CA PHE A 150 15.28 5.79 12.08
C PHE A 150 15.49 6.25 10.64
N GLY A 151 15.44 5.33 9.67
CA GLY A 151 15.50 5.68 8.27
C GLY A 151 14.29 6.49 7.79
N MET A 152 13.08 6.14 8.24
CA MET A 152 11.88 6.93 7.96
C MET A 152 11.96 8.33 8.58
N LEU A 153 12.40 8.45 9.83
CA LEU A 153 12.59 9.75 10.47
C LEU A 153 13.64 10.60 9.75
N ALA A 154 14.76 10.00 9.34
CA ALA A 154 15.78 10.69 8.54
C ALA A 154 15.21 11.19 7.21
N ALA A 155 14.44 10.36 6.51
CA ALA A 155 13.74 10.75 5.29
C ALA A 155 12.78 11.93 5.52
N CYS A 156 11.98 11.90 6.59
CA CYS A 156 11.08 12.99 6.95
C CYS A 156 11.83 14.31 7.17
N VAL A 157 12.93 14.27 7.90
CA VAL A 157 13.74 15.46 8.17
C VAL A 157 14.33 16.01 6.86
N VAL A 158 14.88 15.15 6.01
CA VAL A 158 15.45 15.56 4.71
C VAL A 158 14.37 16.14 3.80
N TYR A 159 13.19 15.53 3.75
CA TYR A 159 12.07 16.01 2.96
C TYR A 159 11.61 17.40 3.42
N TRP A 160 11.39 17.59 4.72
CA TRP A 160 10.97 18.87 5.27
C TRP A 160 12.02 19.97 5.11
N ALA A 161 13.30 19.62 5.26
CA ALA A 161 14.39 20.57 4.98
C ALA A 161 14.41 20.96 3.50
N GLY A 162 14.22 19.98 2.59
CA GLY A 162 14.12 20.23 1.17
C GLY A 162 12.93 21.12 0.79
N GLU A 163 11.76 20.86 1.32
CA GLU A 163 10.57 21.68 1.12
C GLU A 163 10.79 23.12 1.59
N ALA A 164 11.39 23.31 2.76
CA ALA A 164 11.69 24.64 3.29
C ALA A 164 12.73 25.41 2.46
N ILE A 165 13.78 24.71 2.00
CA ILE A 165 14.91 25.35 1.29
C ILE A 165 14.58 25.61 -0.19
N PHE A 166 13.99 24.63 -0.89
CA PHE A 166 13.78 24.72 -2.34
C PHE A 166 12.44 25.35 -2.72
N PHE A 167 11.41 25.16 -1.89
CA PHE A 167 10.06 25.67 -2.20
C PHE A 167 9.64 26.83 -1.28
N GLY A 168 10.40 27.12 -0.22
CA GLY A 168 10.05 28.17 0.74
C GLY A 168 8.75 27.89 1.52
N THR A 169 8.28 26.63 1.47
CA THR A 169 7.07 26.18 2.17
C THR A 169 7.40 25.94 3.65
N ASN A 170 6.50 26.32 4.53
CA ASN A 170 6.63 25.96 5.93
C ASN A 170 6.08 24.53 6.11
N PRO A 171 6.92 23.51 6.33
CA PRO A 171 6.48 22.13 6.46
C PRO A 171 5.55 21.91 7.68
N PHE A 172 5.58 22.83 8.63
CA PHE A 172 4.73 22.79 9.81
C PHE A 172 3.43 23.59 9.68
N ALA A 173 3.18 24.24 8.54
CA ALA A 173 1.95 25.02 8.34
C ALA A 173 0.69 24.12 8.45
N SER A 174 0.75 22.91 7.96
CA SER A 174 -0.33 21.94 8.08
C SER A 174 -0.56 21.44 9.52
N LEU A 175 0.47 21.46 10.36
CA LEU A 175 0.35 21.10 11.77
C LEU A 175 -0.44 22.15 12.58
N ALA A 176 -0.40 23.41 12.17
CA ALA A 176 -1.15 24.47 12.82
C ALA A 176 -2.67 24.32 12.65
N THR A 177 -3.09 23.67 11.55
CA THR A 177 -4.51 23.38 11.24
C THR A 177 -4.88 21.93 11.50
N ALA A 178 -3.92 21.06 11.83
CA ALA A 178 -4.16 19.65 12.07
C ALA A 178 -4.84 19.44 13.43
N SER A 179 -5.95 18.72 13.41
CA SER A 179 -6.54 18.21 14.65
C SER A 179 -5.78 16.96 15.09
N PHE A 180 -5.16 17.01 16.27
CA PHE A 180 -4.55 15.83 16.89
C PHE A 180 -5.60 14.88 17.49
N VAL A 181 -6.85 15.32 17.57
CA VAL A 181 -7.94 14.46 18.01
C VAL A 181 -8.52 13.79 16.78
N PRO A 182 -8.55 12.45 16.74
CA PRO A 182 -9.18 11.72 15.63
C PRO A 182 -10.65 12.15 15.47
N GLN A 183 -11.05 12.42 14.26
CA GLN A 183 -12.43 12.80 13.96
C GLN A 183 -13.31 11.54 13.93
N PHE A 184 -13.60 10.99 15.10
CA PHE A 184 -14.45 9.79 15.23
C PHE A 184 -15.85 9.99 14.65
N LYS A 185 -16.33 11.25 14.60
CA LYS A 185 -17.64 11.57 14.02
C LYS A 185 -17.66 11.24 12.52
N ASP A 186 -16.65 11.67 11.76
CA ASP A 186 -16.60 11.40 10.31
C ASP A 186 -16.45 9.91 10.04
N MET A 187 -15.70 9.19 10.89
CA MET A 187 -15.61 7.74 10.83
C MET A 187 -16.96 7.06 11.09
N ALA A 188 -17.73 7.54 12.08
CA ALA A 188 -19.05 7.01 12.39
C ALA A 188 -20.09 7.35 11.31
N ASP A 189 -19.97 8.52 10.70
CA ASP A 189 -20.93 8.99 9.70
C ASP A 189 -20.70 8.37 8.31
N THR A 190 -19.44 8.00 7.97
CA THR A 190 -19.11 7.51 6.62
C THR A 190 -18.70 6.05 6.56
N THR A 191 -18.11 5.48 7.63
CA THR A 191 -17.45 4.19 7.56
C THR A 191 -18.07 3.15 8.49
N LEU A 192 -18.32 3.51 9.75
CA LEU A 192 -18.68 2.54 10.78
C LEU A 192 -20.11 2.01 10.57
N PHE A 193 -20.22 0.72 10.22
CA PHE A 193 -21.49 0.03 9.92
C PHE A 193 -22.34 0.69 8.81
N LYS A 194 -21.70 1.49 7.93
CA LYS A 194 -22.37 2.09 6.77
C LYS A 194 -22.24 1.16 5.57
N PHE A 195 -23.04 0.09 5.58
CA PHE A 195 -23.10 -0.86 4.48
C PHE A 195 -24.27 -0.49 3.58
N ASP A 196 -23.99 -0.10 2.32
CA ASP A 196 -25.06 0.14 1.35
C ASP A 196 -25.25 -1.06 0.43
N PHE A 197 -26.16 -1.94 0.81
CA PHE A 197 -26.51 -3.13 0.03
C PHE A 197 -27.27 -2.79 -1.25
N LYS A 198 -27.91 -1.62 -1.33
CA LYS A 198 -28.62 -1.20 -2.54
C LYS A 198 -27.63 -0.86 -3.65
N ASP A 199 -26.62 -0.06 -3.32
CA ASP A 199 -25.58 0.31 -4.27
C ASP A 199 -24.65 -0.87 -4.57
N PHE A 200 -24.44 -1.78 -3.61
CA PHE A 200 -23.77 -3.05 -3.85
C PHE A 200 -24.44 -3.89 -4.96
N ILE A 201 -25.77 -3.97 -4.99
CA ILE A 201 -26.50 -4.70 -6.03
C ILE A 201 -26.32 -4.03 -7.40
N SER A 202 -26.16 -2.70 -7.44
CA SER A 202 -25.96 -1.94 -8.67
C SER A 202 -24.64 -2.26 -9.40
N ILE A 203 -23.62 -2.79 -8.69
CA ILE A 203 -22.34 -3.22 -9.26
C ILE A 203 -22.53 -4.40 -10.24
N GLY A 204 -23.61 -5.14 -10.09
CA GLY A 204 -23.86 -6.36 -10.84
C GLY A 204 -23.32 -7.61 -10.14
N TRP A 205 -24.15 -8.64 -10.07
CA TRP A 205 -23.86 -9.84 -9.28
C TRP A 205 -22.56 -10.56 -9.69
N PHE A 206 -22.25 -10.59 -11.01
CA PHE A 206 -21.05 -11.26 -11.51
C PHE A 206 -19.77 -10.52 -11.06
N THR A 207 -19.77 -9.19 -11.17
CA THR A 207 -18.65 -8.35 -10.72
C THR A 207 -18.47 -8.44 -9.21
N ALA A 208 -19.57 -8.39 -8.44
CA ALA A 208 -19.55 -8.51 -6.99
C ALA A 208 -18.95 -9.85 -6.53
N VAL A 209 -19.42 -10.98 -7.10
CA VAL A 209 -18.89 -12.31 -6.77
C VAL A 209 -17.42 -12.44 -7.17
N SER A 210 -17.05 -11.95 -8.34
CA SER A 210 -15.65 -11.96 -8.79
C SER A 210 -14.75 -11.17 -7.84
N LEU A 211 -15.17 -10.00 -7.38
CA LEU A 211 -14.43 -9.19 -6.42
C LEU A 211 -14.30 -9.88 -5.06
N ILE A 212 -15.40 -10.47 -4.53
CA ILE A 212 -15.37 -11.21 -3.26
C ILE A 212 -14.36 -12.36 -3.33
N ILE A 213 -14.39 -13.16 -4.39
CA ILE A 213 -13.45 -14.26 -4.57
C ILE A 213 -12.01 -13.73 -4.68
N THR A 214 -11.81 -12.64 -5.43
CA THR A 214 -10.48 -12.02 -5.59
C THR A 214 -9.94 -11.52 -4.25
N PHE A 215 -10.75 -10.83 -3.44
CA PHE A 215 -10.36 -10.41 -2.10
C PHE A 215 -9.98 -11.60 -1.22
N CYS A 216 -10.81 -12.64 -1.21
CA CYS A 216 -10.56 -13.86 -0.43
C CYS A 216 -9.23 -14.53 -0.82
N ILE A 217 -8.92 -14.61 -2.12
CA ILE A 217 -7.67 -15.17 -2.62
C ILE A 217 -6.47 -14.28 -2.21
N ILE A 218 -6.59 -12.96 -2.37
CA ILE A 218 -5.52 -12.02 -2.00
C ILE A 218 -5.25 -12.09 -0.50
N ASP A 219 -6.30 -12.08 0.34
CA ASP A 219 -6.15 -12.17 1.80
C ASP A 219 -5.49 -13.47 2.24
N MET A 220 -5.88 -14.58 1.61
CA MET A 220 -5.26 -15.87 1.86
C MET A 220 -3.76 -15.87 1.52
N PHE A 221 -3.37 -15.35 0.35
CA PHE A 221 -1.97 -15.31 -0.05
C PHE A 221 -1.16 -14.31 0.76
N ASP A 222 -1.71 -13.14 1.09
CA ASP A 222 -1.05 -12.14 1.93
C ASP A 222 -0.78 -12.68 3.33
N THR A 223 -1.76 -13.37 3.91
CA THR A 223 -1.62 -14.02 5.22
C THR A 223 -0.56 -15.12 5.19
N ILE A 224 -0.56 -15.99 4.17
CA ILE A 224 0.43 -17.06 4.04
C ILE A 224 1.83 -16.46 3.86
N GLY A 225 1.96 -15.49 2.96
CA GLY A 225 3.24 -14.85 2.66
C GLY A 225 3.85 -14.16 3.89
N THR A 226 3.04 -13.46 4.65
CA THR A 226 3.48 -12.78 5.89
C THR A 226 3.81 -13.78 7.00
N LEU A 227 2.99 -14.82 7.20
CA LEU A 227 3.23 -15.85 8.20
C LEU A 227 4.50 -16.64 7.89
N VAL A 228 4.62 -17.17 6.68
CA VAL A 228 5.81 -17.95 6.27
C VAL A 228 7.07 -17.08 6.30
N GLY A 229 6.99 -15.85 5.81
CA GLY A 229 8.11 -14.91 5.82
C GLY A 229 8.59 -14.54 7.22
N THR A 230 7.66 -14.28 8.15
CA THR A 230 8.00 -13.95 9.54
C THR A 230 8.45 -15.17 10.34
N ALA A 231 7.79 -16.31 10.18
CA ALA A 231 8.15 -17.57 10.84
C ALA A 231 9.54 -18.06 10.40
N SER A 232 9.85 -17.96 9.11
CA SER A 232 11.17 -18.29 8.58
C SER A 232 12.28 -17.42 9.20
N ARG A 233 12.06 -16.11 9.31
CA ARG A 233 13.01 -15.21 9.97
C ARG A 233 13.13 -15.44 11.47
N ALA A 234 12.07 -15.91 12.13
CA ALA A 234 12.04 -16.27 13.54
C ALA A 234 12.65 -17.66 13.82
N GLY A 235 13.04 -18.42 12.79
CA GLY A 235 13.54 -19.78 12.93
C GLY A 235 12.48 -20.79 13.38
N MET A 236 11.20 -20.49 13.14
CA MET A 236 10.06 -21.33 13.51
C MET A 236 9.62 -22.28 12.41
N VAL A 237 10.31 -22.27 11.28
CA VAL A 237 10.00 -23.10 10.12
C VAL A 237 11.02 -24.22 10.03
N ASP A 238 10.58 -25.47 9.82
CA ASP A 238 11.45 -26.60 9.58
C ASP A 238 12.11 -26.53 8.18
N LYS A 239 13.02 -27.49 7.91
CA LYS A 239 13.71 -27.54 6.61
C LYS A 239 12.79 -27.81 5.41
N GLU A 240 11.58 -28.26 5.68
CA GLU A 240 10.52 -28.57 4.70
C GLU A 240 9.51 -27.42 4.54
N GLY A 241 9.67 -26.34 5.31
CA GLY A 241 8.81 -25.15 5.23
C GLY A 241 7.53 -25.25 6.07
N ASN A 242 7.38 -26.24 6.93
CA ASN A 242 6.23 -26.40 7.80
C ASN A 242 6.43 -25.64 9.13
N MET A 243 5.35 -25.09 9.64
CA MET A 243 5.29 -24.51 10.99
C MET A 243 4.78 -25.56 11.97
N PRO A 244 5.34 -25.60 13.19
CA PRO A 244 4.88 -26.53 14.23
C PRO A 244 3.48 -26.18 14.71
#